data_bcf8aeeb9821d508d8b1aff26734e347
#
_entry.id   bcf8aeeb9821d508d8b1aff26734e347
#
_cell.length_a   1.000
_cell.length_b   1.000
_cell.length_c   1.000
_cell.angle_alpha   90.00
_cell.angle_beta   90.00
_cell.angle_gamma   90.00
#
_symmetry.space_group_name_H-M   'P 1'
#
loop_
_entity.id
_entity.type
_entity.pdbx_description
1 polymer ?
#
loop_
_entity_poly.entity_id
_entity_poly.type
_entity_poly.pdbx_seq_one_letter_code
_entity_poly.pdbx_strand_id
1 'polypeptide(L)'
;MKFLSVMEHIACIWFCGVISHVLYSYKEYRLQDYSSWFVKQLNDTDKWTHLRSCLVKSDDCNSLSKRYKTLKQYKLADLTPIESGCCRPPAECGYPALNASNFDLSYHPVSTNVDCKLYKNDRSLRCYDCNSCKAGVAQYMKTEWRVVAIFNVILFVILSFVYFVGCCARRHAGGSDSKVPGR
;
A
#
# COMPACT_ATOMS: atom_id res chain seq x y z
N MET A 1 -31.43 -14.06 -16.67
CA MET A 1 -31.66 -13.11 -15.56
C MET A 1 -31.02 -13.52 -14.20
N LYS A 2 -30.97 -14.81 -13.82
CA LYS A 2 -30.35 -15.24 -12.55
C LYS A 2 -28.80 -15.08 -12.48
N PHE A 3 -28.11 -15.10 -13.61
CA PHE A 3 -26.65 -14.99 -13.67
C PHE A 3 -26.15 -13.56 -13.40
N LEU A 4 -26.88 -12.55 -13.85
CA LEU A 4 -26.58 -11.13 -13.57
C LEU A 4 -26.73 -10.81 -12.07
N SER A 5 -27.75 -11.33 -11.41
CA SER A 5 -27.97 -11.14 -9.97
C SER A 5 -26.86 -11.76 -9.10
N VAL A 6 -26.33 -12.93 -9.51
CA VAL A 6 -25.21 -13.57 -8.80
C VAL A 6 -23.91 -12.77 -8.98
N MET A 7 -23.67 -12.22 -10.17
CA MET A 7 -22.51 -11.36 -10.44
C MET A 7 -22.57 -10.05 -9.64
N GLU A 8 -23.75 -9.43 -9.51
CA GLU A 8 -23.96 -8.25 -8.67
C GLU A 8 -23.71 -8.55 -7.18
N HIS A 9 -24.19 -9.68 -6.67
CA HIS A 9 -23.94 -10.08 -5.29
C HIS A 9 -22.46 -10.37 -5.01
N ILE A 10 -21.76 -11.02 -5.93
CA ILE A 10 -20.32 -11.29 -5.79
C ILE A 10 -19.54 -9.98 -5.86
N ALA A 11 -19.87 -9.08 -6.77
CA ALA A 11 -19.24 -7.75 -6.87
C ALA A 11 -19.49 -6.92 -5.59
N CYS A 12 -20.70 -6.96 -5.03
CA CYS A 12 -21.05 -6.24 -3.82
C CYS A 12 -20.32 -6.79 -2.57
N ILE A 13 -20.22 -8.12 -2.43
CA ILE A 13 -19.47 -8.78 -1.34
C ILE A 13 -17.97 -8.46 -1.44
N TRP A 14 -17.42 -8.46 -2.65
CA TRP A 14 -16.03 -8.09 -2.91
C TRP A 14 -15.79 -6.59 -2.61
N PHE A 15 -16.70 -5.72 -3.04
CA PHE A 15 -16.60 -4.27 -2.81
C PHE A 15 -16.73 -3.92 -1.32
N CYS A 16 -17.68 -4.53 -0.60
CA CYS A 16 -17.82 -4.36 0.85
C CYS A 16 -16.63 -4.92 1.63
N GLY A 17 -16.09 -6.08 1.25
CA GLY A 17 -14.91 -6.67 1.87
C GLY A 17 -13.65 -5.84 1.67
N VAL A 18 -13.52 -5.15 0.54
CA VAL A 18 -12.40 -4.25 0.25
C VAL A 18 -12.53 -2.93 1.00
N ILE A 19 -13.75 -2.36 1.11
CA ILE A 19 -13.97 -1.08 1.82
C ILE A 19 -13.80 -1.25 3.33
N SER A 20 -14.21 -2.37 3.92
CA SER A 20 -14.05 -2.59 5.37
C SER A 20 -12.58 -2.73 5.81
N HIS A 21 -11.66 -2.99 4.88
CA HIS A 21 -10.22 -3.02 5.16
C HIS A 21 -9.51 -1.66 5.04
N VAL A 22 -10.20 -0.63 4.55
CA VAL A 22 -9.62 0.73 4.36
C VAL A 22 -9.74 1.60 5.61
N LEU A 23 -10.59 1.23 6.58
CA LEU A 23 -10.70 1.92 7.87
C LEU A 23 -9.63 1.41 8.84
N TYR A 24 -8.39 1.84 8.65
CA TYR A 24 -7.31 1.49 9.58
C TYR A 24 -6.76 2.68 10.35
N SER A 25 -7.09 2.67 11.60
CA SER A 25 -6.37 3.13 12.77
C SER A 25 -4.84 3.01 12.61
N TYR A 26 -4.15 4.02 13.07
CA TYR A 26 -2.73 4.17 13.33
C TYR A 26 -2.05 2.82 13.65
N LYS A 27 -1.48 2.16 12.65
CA LYS A 27 -0.83 0.87 12.81
C LYS A 27 0.68 1.04 12.62
N GLU A 28 1.45 0.71 13.64
CA GLU A 28 2.89 0.54 13.47
C GLU A 28 3.13 -0.73 12.64
N TYR A 29 3.82 -0.55 11.52
CA TYR A 29 4.16 -1.64 10.64
C TYR A 29 5.47 -2.28 11.09
N ARG A 30 5.45 -3.60 11.28
CA ARG A 30 6.63 -4.38 11.64
C ARG A 30 7.16 -5.12 10.42
N LEU A 31 8.46 -5.01 10.16
CA LEU A 31 9.09 -5.66 9.00
C LEU A 31 8.94 -7.19 9.03
N GLN A 32 8.83 -7.77 10.22
CA GLN A 32 8.67 -9.22 10.43
C GLN A 32 7.32 -9.77 9.95
N ASP A 33 6.30 -8.92 9.77
CA ASP A 33 4.95 -9.31 9.33
C ASP A 33 4.87 -9.56 7.82
N TYR A 34 5.97 -9.33 7.10
CA TYR A 34 6.05 -9.50 5.65
C TYR A 34 6.79 -10.78 5.27
N SER A 35 6.54 -11.29 4.05
CA SER A 35 7.19 -12.50 3.57
C SER A 35 8.72 -12.37 3.57
N SER A 36 9.42 -13.46 3.90
CA SER A 36 10.88 -13.51 3.98
C SER A 36 11.56 -13.09 2.66
N TRP A 37 10.97 -13.43 1.52
CA TRP A 37 11.44 -12.99 0.21
C TRP A 37 11.41 -11.47 0.08
N PHE A 38 10.31 -10.83 0.50
CA PHE A 38 10.15 -9.39 0.39
C PHE A 38 11.09 -8.65 1.35
N VAL A 39 11.20 -9.15 2.59
CA VAL A 39 12.17 -8.63 3.58
C VAL A 39 13.60 -8.71 3.05
N LYS A 40 13.95 -9.80 2.37
CA LYS A 40 15.28 -9.96 1.74
C LYS A 40 15.51 -8.89 0.65
N GLN A 41 14.51 -8.55 -0.16
CA GLN A 41 14.62 -7.49 -1.17
C GLN A 41 14.82 -6.10 -0.55
N LEU A 42 14.12 -5.80 0.56
CA LEU A 42 14.26 -4.53 1.28
C LEU A 42 15.57 -4.41 2.06
N ASN A 43 16.19 -5.54 2.42
CA ASN A 43 17.49 -5.58 3.10
C ASN A 43 18.67 -5.63 2.13
N ASP A 44 18.42 -5.74 0.82
CA ASP A 44 19.44 -5.61 -0.20
C ASP A 44 19.94 -4.14 -0.23
N THR A 45 21.22 -3.96 0.06
CA THR A 45 21.81 -2.63 0.27
C THR A 45 21.72 -1.75 -0.97
N ASP A 46 21.97 -2.33 -2.15
CA ASP A 46 21.96 -1.57 -3.40
C ASP A 46 20.55 -1.10 -3.73
N LYS A 47 19.57 -2.00 -3.66
CA LYS A 47 18.16 -1.67 -3.90
C LYS A 47 17.63 -0.66 -2.90
N TRP A 48 17.98 -0.84 -1.63
CA TRP A 48 17.54 0.09 -0.58
C TRP A 48 18.14 1.46 -0.77
N THR A 49 19.41 1.58 -1.13
CA THR A 49 20.08 2.87 -1.37
C THR A 49 19.38 3.66 -2.49
N HIS A 50 19.02 3.00 -3.59
CA HIS A 50 18.25 3.63 -4.67
C HIS A 50 16.88 4.10 -4.20
N LEU A 51 16.14 3.24 -3.50
CA LEU A 51 14.81 3.55 -2.98
C LEU A 51 14.86 4.70 -1.95
N ARG A 52 15.81 4.64 -1.01
CA ARG A 52 16.06 5.70 -0.03
C ARG A 52 16.32 7.04 -0.69
N SER A 53 17.11 7.09 -1.76
CA SER A 53 17.38 8.34 -2.50
C SER A 53 16.10 8.93 -3.09
N CYS A 54 15.16 8.11 -3.56
CA CYS A 54 13.85 8.55 -4.01
C CYS A 54 12.99 9.08 -2.85
N LEU A 55 12.97 8.39 -1.71
CA LEU A 55 12.23 8.82 -0.51
C LEU A 55 12.73 10.16 0.04
N VAL A 56 14.04 10.38 0.04
CA VAL A 56 14.61 11.67 0.45
C VAL A 56 14.21 12.79 -0.51
N LYS A 57 14.17 12.49 -1.83
CA LYS A 57 13.80 13.48 -2.86
C LYS A 57 12.30 13.79 -2.91
N SER A 58 11.44 12.87 -2.48
CA SER A 58 9.97 13.07 -2.51
C SER A 58 9.49 14.20 -1.58
N ASP A 59 10.32 14.61 -0.62
CA ASP A 59 10.01 15.65 0.38
C ASP A 59 8.79 15.35 1.26
N ASP A 60 8.27 14.15 1.23
CA ASP A 60 7.06 13.75 1.99
C ASP A 60 7.24 14.04 3.48
N CYS A 61 8.36 13.63 4.05
CA CYS A 61 8.67 13.85 5.45
C CYS A 61 8.86 15.32 5.82
N ASN A 62 9.40 16.15 4.92
CA ASN A 62 9.69 17.55 5.19
C ASN A 62 8.45 18.45 5.00
N SER A 63 7.47 17.97 4.23
CA SER A 63 6.19 18.66 4.02
C SER A 63 5.24 18.57 5.22
N LEU A 64 5.45 17.62 6.14
CA LEU A 64 4.58 17.38 7.29
C LEU A 64 4.40 18.61 8.17
N SER A 65 5.46 19.37 8.46
CA SER A 65 5.37 20.60 9.26
C SER A 65 4.65 21.73 8.54
N LYS A 66 4.62 21.71 7.21
CA LYS A 66 3.82 22.66 6.41
C LYS A 66 2.34 22.28 6.42
N ARG A 67 2.04 20.98 6.40
CA ARG A 67 0.68 20.41 6.37
C ARG A 67 0.01 20.48 7.74
N TYR A 68 0.73 20.13 8.79
CA TYR A 68 0.22 20.11 10.17
C TYR A 68 0.87 21.23 11.00
N LYS A 69 0.17 22.35 11.15
CA LYS A 69 0.66 23.54 11.86
C LYS A 69 0.73 23.36 13.37
N THR A 70 -0.12 22.50 13.93
CA THR A 70 -0.16 22.24 15.38
C THR A 70 0.11 20.77 15.68
N LEU A 71 0.68 20.50 16.84
CA LEU A 71 0.93 19.15 17.31
C LEU A 71 -0.37 18.33 17.46
N LYS A 72 -1.50 19.01 17.81
CA LYS A 72 -2.81 18.38 17.89
C LYS A 72 -3.28 17.88 16.54
N GLN A 73 -3.15 18.70 15.49
CA GLN A 73 -3.48 18.28 14.11
C GLN A 73 -2.63 17.09 13.69
N TYR A 74 -1.33 17.13 13.97
CA TYR A 74 -0.42 16.03 13.64
C TYR A 74 -0.76 14.71 14.36
N LYS A 75 -1.11 14.78 15.65
CA LYS A 75 -1.48 13.59 16.43
C LYS A 75 -2.79 12.94 15.98
N LEU A 76 -3.68 13.71 15.37
CA LEU A 76 -4.97 13.24 14.82
C LEU A 76 -4.89 12.94 13.33
N ALA A 77 -3.74 13.15 12.71
CA ALA A 77 -3.56 12.97 11.28
C ALA A 77 -3.50 11.48 10.90
N ASP A 78 -4.15 11.13 9.82
CA ASP A 78 -3.99 9.84 9.16
C ASP A 78 -2.75 9.90 8.26
N LEU A 79 -1.64 9.41 8.79
CA LEU A 79 -0.36 9.39 8.08
C LEU A 79 -0.30 8.22 7.11
N THR A 80 0.27 8.44 5.95
CA THR A 80 0.56 7.36 5.01
C THR A 80 1.55 6.35 5.63
N PRO A 81 1.59 5.11 5.15
CA PRO A 81 2.56 4.12 5.65
C PRO A 81 4.02 4.59 5.57
N ILE A 82 4.37 5.34 4.52
CA ILE A 82 5.71 5.93 4.37
C ILE A 82 5.95 7.02 5.41
N GLU A 83 5.00 7.94 5.57
CA GLU A 83 5.10 9.01 6.58
C GLU A 83 5.20 8.45 8.00
N SER A 84 4.40 7.43 8.29
CA SER A 84 4.39 6.76 9.59
C SER A 84 5.69 6.01 9.88
N GLY A 85 6.28 5.35 8.90
CA GLY A 85 7.49 4.53 9.10
C GLY A 85 8.80 5.31 8.92
N CYS A 86 8.86 6.25 7.96
CA CYS A 86 10.12 6.89 7.57
C CYS A 86 10.32 8.28 8.16
N CYS A 87 9.21 9.01 8.47
CA CYS A 87 9.30 10.42 8.86
C CYS A 87 9.38 10.63 10.37
N ARG A 88 9.13 9.61 11.16
CA ARG A 88 9.08 9.66 12.62
C ARG A 88 9.82 8.47 13.25
N PRO A 89 10.26 8.59 14.51
CA PRO A 89 10.76 7.43 15.23
C PRO A 89 9.60 6.48 15.57
N PRO A 90 9.85 5.17 15.75
CA PRO A 90 8.88 4.26 16.33
C PRO A 90 8.34 4.77 17.67
N ALA A 91 7.05 4.54 17.95
CA ALA A 91 6.43 5.04 19.19
C ALA A 91 7.08 4.45 20.44
N GLU A 92 7.58 3.21 20.36
CA GLU A 92 8.29 2.54 21.43
C GLU A 92 9.58 3.25 21.88
N CYS A 93 10.15 4.15 21.05
CA CYS A 93 11.30 4.96 21.45
C CYS A 93 10.96 6.01 22.51
N GLY A 94 9.68 6.39 22.63
CA GLY A 94 9.20 7.33 23.63
C GLY A 94 9.65 8.78 23.43
N TYR A 95 10.19 9.15 22.25
CA TYR A 95 10.62 10.53 21.99
C TYR A 95 9.42 11.47 21.88
N PRO A 96 9.35 12.56 22.70
CA PRO A 96 8.29 13.55 22.60
C PRO A 96 8.33 14.27 21.26
N ALA A 97 7.20 14.42 20.59
CA ALA A 97 7.11 15.23 19.39
C ALA A 97 7.10 16.73 19.73
N LEU A 98 8.04 17.48 19.21
CA LEU A 98 8.07 18.93 19.30
C LEU A 98 7.16 19.58 18.25
N ASN A 99 7.12 18.99 17.05
CA ASN A 99 6.23 19.37 15.96
C ASN A 99 6.03 18.16 15.02
N ALA A 100 5.35 18.35 13.90
CA ALA A 100 5.09 17.29 12.92
C ALA A 100 6.35 16.69 12.26
N SER A 101 7.50 17.34 12.38
CA SER A 101 8.73 16.92 11.72
C SER A 101 9.90 16.68 12.67
N ASN A 102 9.85 17.16 13.91
CA ASN A 102 10.96 17.07 14.85
C ASN A 102 10.52 16.48 16.19
N PHE A 103 11.40 15.67 16.77
CA PHE A 103 11.23 15.00 18.05
C PHE A 103 12.35 15.38 19.01
N ASP A 104 12.07 15.38 20.31
CA ASP A 104 13.08 15.65 21.32
C ASP A 104 13.96 14.43 21.54
N LEU A 105 15.20 14.49 21.09
CA LEU A 105 16.18 13.41 21.19
C LEU A 105 17.05 13.52 22.46
N SER A 106 16.81 14.51 23.32
CA SER A 106 17.49 14.61 24.63
C SER A 106 17.02 13.53 25.60
N TYR A 107 15.82 12.99 25.37
CA TYR A 107 15.31 11.85 26.10
C TYR A 107 16.03 10.57 25.70
N HIS A 108 16.42 9.76 26.68
CA HIS A 108 16.91 8.42 26.41
C HIS A 108 15.78 7.54 25.90
N PRO A 109 16.01 6.75 24.83
CA PRO A 109 14.98 5.85 24.32
C PRO A 109 14.58 4.82 25.39
N VAL A 110 13.28 4.63 25.56
CA VAL A 110 12.72 3.65 26.51
C VAL A 110 12.93 2.22 25.99
N SER A 111 13.03 2.08 24.66
CA SER A 111 13.18 0.78 23.98
C SER A 111 14.64 0.55 23.55
N THR A 112 15.04 -0.72 23.56
CA THR A 112 16.33 -1.19 22.99
C THR A 112 16.31 -1.33 21.47
N ASN A 113 15.20 -0.97 20.82
CA ASN A 113 15.07 -1.03 19.37
C ASN A 113 16.15 -0.21 18.68
N VAL A 114 16.81 -0.82 17.70
CA VAL A 114 17.90 -0.20 16.92
C VAL A 114 17.42 1.04 16.18
N ASP A 115 16.18 1.07 15.74
CA ASP A 115 15.56 2.20 15.02
C ASP A 115 15.58 3.49 15.84
N CYS A 116 15.51 3.39 17.18
CA CYS A 116 15.59 4.54 18.07
C CYS A 116 16.95 5.25 18.01
N LYS A 117 18.02 4.51 17.75
CA LYS A 117 19.38 5.05 17.59
C LYS A 117 19.63 5.59 16.17
N LEU A 118 18.95 4.99 15.19
CA LEU A 118 19.08 5.36 13.78
C LEU A 118 18.33 6.65 13.45
N TYR A 119 17.23 6.94 14.14
CA TYR A 119 16.44 8.13 13.90
C TYR A 119 17.26 9.42 14.19
N LYS A 120 17.15 10.39 13.28
CA LYS A 120 17.74 11.75 13.42
C LYS A 120 16.72 12.80 12.96
N ASN A 121 16.79 14.00 13.54
CA ASN A 121 15.98 15.14 13.10
C ASN A 121 16.45 15.76 11.77
N ASP A 122 17.54 15.28 11.21
CA ASP A 122 18.07 15.75 9.93
C ASP A 122 17.16 15.34 8.77
N ARG A 123 16.94 16.26 7.81
CA ARG A 123 16.03 16.07 6.67
C ARG A 123 16.44 14.93 5.74
N SER A 124 17.72 14.65 5.64
CA SER A 124 18.29 13.62 4.78
C SER A 124 18.45 12.27 5.48
N LEU A 125 18.38 12.24 6.80
CA LEU A 125 18.61 11.04 7.60
C LEU A 125 17.30 10.46 8.16
N ARG A 126 16.49 11.27 8.87
CA ARG A 126 15.21 10.84 9.46
C ARG A 126 15.28 9.38 9.97
N CYS A 127 14.29 8.57 9.64
CA CYS A 127 14.27 7.13 9.89
C CYS A 127 14.44 6.33 8.59
N TYR A 128 15.05 6.92 7.54
CA TYR A 128 15.14 6.24 6.24
C TYR A 128 15.91 4.92 6.26
N ASP A 129 16.79 4.70 7.23
CA ASP A 129 17.52 3.45 7.42
C ASP A 129 16.89 2.53 8.49
N CYS A 130 15.77 2.95 9.09
CA CYS A 130 15.05 2.16 10.08
C CYS A 130 14.28 0.98 9.46
N ASN A 131 14.10 -0.07 10.24
CA ASN A 131 13.23 -1.18 9.87
C ASN A 131 11.75 -0.74 9.78
N SER A 132 11.34 0.23 10.59
CA SER A 132 10.02 0.86 10.51
C SER A 132 9.76 1.53 9.16
N CYS A 133 10.76 2.18 8.57
CA CYS A 133 10.66 2.75 7.22
C CYS A 133 10.52 1.67 6.17
N LYS A 134 11.34 0.62 6.22
CA LYS A 134 11.23 -0.52 5.32
C LYS A 134 9.85 -1.18 5.40
N ALA A 135 9.30 -1.31 6.60
CA ALA A 135 7.96 -1.84 6.82
C ALA A 135 6.86 -0.89 6.27
N GLY A 136 7.02 0.42 6.43
CA GLY A 136 6.13 1.43 5.85
C GLY A 136 6.09 1.36 4.32
N VAL A 137 7.26 1.26 3.68
CA VAL A 137 7.39 1.05 2.23
C VAL A 137 6.74 -0.26 1.80
N ALA A 138 6.96 -1.34 2.55
CA ALA A 138 6.35 -2.64 2.29
C ALA A 138 4.81 -2.55 2.29
N GLN A 139 4.26 -1.86 3.27
CA GLN A 139 2.82 -1.67 3.38
C GLN A 139 2.26 -0.81 2.25
N TYR A 140 2.95 0.27 1.90
CA TYR A 140 2.57 1.12 0.77
C TYR A 140 2.51 0.30 -0.52
N MET A 141 3.57 -0.44 -0.83
CA MET A 141 3.61 -1.30 -2.00
C MET A 141 2.49 -2.35 -1.99
N LYS A 142 2.24 -3.00 -0.85
CA LYS A 142 1.16 -3.99 -0.71
C LYS A 142 -0.21 -3.38 -1.02
N THR A 143 -0.45 -2.15 -0.61
CA THR A 143 -1.71 -1.43 -0.87
C THR A 143 -1.86 -1.11 -2.36
N GLU A 144 -0.83 -0.57 -2.99
CA GLU A 144 -0.82 -0.25 -4.42
C GLU A 144 -0.98 -1.52 -5.29
N TRP A 145 -0.25 -2.60 -4.98
CA TRP A 145 -0.37 -3.86 -5.69
C TRP A 145 -1.76 -4.48 -5.58
N ARG A 146 -2.44 -4.29 -4.46
CA ARG A 146 -3.82 -4.76 -4.29
C ARG A 146 -4.77 -4.05 -5.26
N VAL A 147 -4.66 -2.75 -5.42
CA VAL A 147 -5.48 -1.97 -6.36
C VAL A 147 -5.24 -2.44 -7.80
N VAL A 148 -3.97 -2.57 -8.19
CA VAL A 148 -3.58 -3.08 -9.51
C VAL A 148 -4.12 -4.50 -9.76
N ALA A 149 -4.03 -5.39 -8.76
CA ALA A 149 -4.54 -6.75 -8.87
C ALA A 149 -6.06 -6.79 -9.07
N ILE A 150 -6.82 -5.99 -8.31
CA ILE A 150 -8.27 -5.88 -8.45
C ILE A 150 -8.64 -5.40 -9.86
N PHE A 151 -7.97 -4.34 -10.34
CA PHE A 151 -8.20 -3.82 -11.68
C PHE A 151 -7.95 -4.88 -12.77
N ASN A 152 -6.85 -5.62 -12.67
CA ASN A 152 -6.53 -6.69 -13.60
C ASN A 152 -7.57 -7.84 -13.58
N VAL A 153 -8.09 -8.21 -12.39
CA VAL A 153 -9.14 -9.23 -12.27
C VAL A 153 -10.43 -8.75 -12.96
N ILE A 154 -10.84 -7.50 -12.74
CA ILE A 154 -12.03 -6.93 -13.38
C ILE A 154 -11.86 -6.95 -14.91
N LEU A 155 -10.71 -6.48 -15.40
CA LEU A 155 -10.39 -6.46 -16.82
C LEU A 155 -10.43 -7.88 -17.42
N PHE A 156 -9.85 -8.86 -16.74
CA PHE A 156 -9.87 -10.27 -17.14
C PHE A 156 -11.29 -10.82 -17.28
N VAL A 157 -12.17 -10.53 -16.31
CA VAL A 157 -13.57 -10.95 -16.34
C VAL A 157 -14.30 -10.34 -17.54
N ILE A 158 -14.11 -9.04 -17.80
CA ILE A 158 -14.73 -8.36 -18.95
C ILE A 158 -14.26 -8.98 -20.27
N LEU A 159 -12.95 -9.16 -20.43
CA LEU A 159 -12.38 -9.75 -21.65
C LEU A 159 -12.86 -11.20 -21.86
N SER A 160 -12.94 -11.99 -20.79
CA SER A 160 -13.45 -13.35 -20.85
C SER A 160 -14.93 -13.39 -21.29
N PHE A 161 -15.74 -12.46 -20.80
CA PHE A 161 -17.14 -12.32 -21.20
C PHE A 161 -17.28 -11.96 -22.69
N VAL A 162 -16.52 -10.96 -23.17
CA VAL A 162 -16.51 -10.58 -24.58
C VAL A 162 -16.09 -11.74 -25.48
N TYR A 163 -15.02 -12.46 -25.07
CA TYR A 163 -14.57 -13.65 -25.79
C TYR A 163 -15.65 -14.74 -25.85
N PHE A 164 -16.35 -14.99 -24.76
CA PHE A 164 -17.42 -15.99 -24.67
C PHE A 164 -18.59 -15.63 -25.60
N VAL A 165 -19.02 -14.36 -25.59
CA VAL A 165 -20.07 -13.87 -26.51
C VAL A 165 -19.64 -14.01 -27.97
N GLY A 166 -18.41 -13.66 -28.28
CA GLY A 166 -17.86 -13.82 -29.64
C GLY A 166 -17.81 -15.28 -30.10
N CYS A 167 -17.44 -16.21 -29.22
CA CYS A 167 -17.46 -17.64 -29.52
C CYS A 167 -18.88 -18.17 -29.72
N CYS A 168 -19.85 -17.73 -28.91
CA CYS A 168 -21.25 -18.11 -29.07
C CYS A 168 -21.84 -17.58 -30.40
N ALA A 169 -21.54 -16.31 -30.75
CA ALA A 169 -21.99 -15.73 -32.00
C ALA A 169 -21.43 -16.49 -33.23
N ARG A 170 -20.14 -16.86 -33.21
CA ARG A 170 -19.53 -17.67 -34.27
C ARG A 170 -20.19 -19.06 -34.39
N ARG A 171 -20.51 -19.70 -33.29
CA ARG A 171 -21.21 -21.01 -33.33
C ARG A 171 -22.59 -20.88 -33.95
N HIS A 172 -23.36 -19.84 -33.64
CA HIS A 172 -24.66 -19.60 -34.24
C HIS A 172 -24.57 -19.28 -35.74
N ALA A 173 -23.61 -18.48 -36.17
CA ALA A 173 -23.41 -18.17 -37.59
C ALA A 173 -23.01 -19.38 -38.42
N GLY A 174 -22.15 -20.27 -37.88
CA GLY A 174 -21.77 -21.53 -38.58
C GLY A 174 -22.85 -22.62 -38.61
N GLY A 175 -23.88 -22.53 -37.76
CA GLY A 175 -25.01 -23.50 -37.78
C GLY A 175 -26.12 -23.18 -38.76
N SER A 176 -26.13 -21.98 -39.38
CA SER A 176 -27.19 -21.58 -40.32
C SER A 176 -26.93 -22.05 -41.78
N ASP A 177 -25.68 -22.40 -42.13
CA ASP A 177 -25.33 -22.78 -43.50
C ASP A 177 -25.57 -24.24 -43.85
N SER A 178 -26.02 -25.07 -42.92
CA SER A 178 -26.21 -26.52 -43.15
C SER A 178 -27.65 -26.91 -43.48
N LYS A 179 -28.55 -25.97 -43.73
CA LYS A 179 -29.90 -26.26 -44.23
C LYS A 179 -30.12 -25.79 -45.66
N VAL A 180 -29.40 -26.39 -46.62
CA VAL A 180 -29.84 -26.39 -48.04
C VAL A 180 -30.69 -27.63 -48.23
N PRO A 181 -31.99 -27.52 -48.52
CA PRO A 181 -32.81 -28.68 -48.87
C PRO A 181 -32.41 -29.15 -50.25
N GLY A 182 -31.84 -30.33 -50.33
CA GLY A 182 -31.64 -31.00 -51.61
C GLY A 182 -33.00 -31.25 -52.32
N ARG A 183 -33.01 -30.86 -53.55
CA ARG A 183 -34.11 -31.11 -54.48
C ARG A 183 -33.84 -32.42 -55.20
#